data_6da91cad0fd8efb2798b273f8e4d1bca
#
_entry.id   6da91cad0fd8efb2798b273f8e4d1bca
#
_cell.length_a   1.000
_cell.length_b   1.000
_cell.length_c   1.000
_cell.angle_alpha   90.00
_cell.angle_beta   90.00
_cell.angle_gamma   90.00
#
_symmetry.space_group_name_H-M   'P 1'
#
loop_
_entity.id
_entity.type
_entity.pdbx_description
1 polymer ?
#
loop_
_entity_poly.entity_id
_entity_poly.type
_entity_poly.pdbx_seq_one_letter_code
_entity_poly.pdbx_strand_id
1 'polypeptide(L)'
;MLEAYRQHVEERAQQGIPPLPLSAGQVNDLVDLLKNPPAGEDDSLVALLTDRVPPGVDEAAYVKAAFLAAVAKGEARCGGKDGPLISKQRAVELLGTMLGGYNIQPLIDLLDDAEVGGAAAEQLKFTLLMFDAFHDVKEKADAGNANAQAILQSWADAEWFTRKADVPDEIKLTVFKVTGE
;
A
#
# COMPACT_ATOMS: atom_id res chain seq x y z
N MET A 1 -7.62 23.64 2.19
CA MET A 1 -7.48 22.52 1.26
C MET A 1 -8.83 22.01 0.76
N LEU A 2 -9.80 21.62 1.63
CA LEU A 2 -11.07 20.97 1.21
C LEU A 2 -11.88 21.80 0.21
N GLU A 3 -12.14 23.07 0.50
CA GLU A 3 -12.95 23.94 -0.37
C GLU A 3 -12.31 24.10 -1.76
N ALA A 4 -11.02 24.33 -1.82
CA ALA A 4 -10.28 24.44 -3.09
C ALA A 4 -10.33 23.14 -3.91
N TYR A 5 -10.30 21.98 -3.22
CA TYR A 5 -10.43 20.71 -3.91
C TYR A 5 -11.85 20.44 -4.41
N ARG A 6 -12.88 20.82 -3.64
CA ARG A 6 -14.29 20.76 -4.07
C ARG A 6 -14.53 21.60 -5.32
N GLN A 7 -14.02 22.83 -5.32
CA GLN A 7 -14.11 23.69 -6.51
C GLN A 7 -13.42 23.05 -7.72
N HIS A 8 -12.22 22.48 -7.53
CA HIS A 8 -11.52 21.74 -8.58
C HIS A 8 -12.36 20.56 -9.11
N VAL A 9 -13.04 19.81 -8.23
CA VAL A 9 -13.92 18.70 -8.62
C VAL A 9 -15.08 19.21 -9.49
N GLU A 10 -15.71 20.31 -9.10
CA GLU A 10 -16.80 20.92 -9.89
C GLU A 10 -16.35 21.42 -11.24
N GLU A 11 -15.23 22.14 -11.31
CA GLU A 11 -14.66 22.63 -12.58
C GLU A 11 -14.35 21.50 -13.54
N ARG A 12 -13.80 20.39 -13.04
CA ARG A 12 -13.51 19.21 -13.84
C ARG A 12 -14.78 18.48 -14.28
N ALA A 13 -15.75 18.37 -13.41
CA ALA A 13 -17.05 17.76 -13.74
C ALA A 13 -17.78 18.50 -14.86
N GLN A 14 -17.74 19.84 -14.88
CA GLN A 14 -18.30 20.65 -15.96
C GLN A 14 -17.65 20.37 -17.33
N GLN A 15 -16.39 19.91 -17.33
CA GLN A 15 -15.66 19.53 -18.53
C GLN A 15 -15.83 18.03 -18.89
N GLY A 16 -16.58 17.27 -18.09
CA GLY A 16 -16.78 15.83 -18.28
C GLY A 16 -15.51 14.97 -18.01
N ILE A 17 -14.55 15.50 -17.23
CA ILE A 17 -13.30 14.82 -16.92
C ILE A 17 -13.15 14.62 -15.41
N PRO A 18 -12.47 13.53 -14.95
CA PRO A 18 -12.29 13.26 -13.53
C PRO A 18 -11.37 14.29 -12.86
N PRO A 19 -11.55 14.57 -11.56
CA PRO A 19 -10.65 15.45 -10.83
C PRO A 19 -9.24 14.84 -10.77
N LEU A 20 -8.23 15.70 -10.69
CA LEU A 20 -6.85 15.26 -10.50
C LEU A 20 -6.66 14.62 -9.13
N PRO A 21 -5.71 13.69 -8.98
CA PRO A 21 -5.30 13.20 -7.68
C PRO A 21 -4.72 14.32 -6.82
N LEU A 22 -4.68 14.10 -5.51
CA LEU A 22 -4.10 15.05 -4.57
C LEU A 22 -2.58 15.15 -4.76
N SER A 23 -2.06 16.36 -4.74
CA SER A 23 -0.62 16.61 -4.69
C SER A 23 -0.07 16.31 -3.28
N ALA A 24 1.26 16.19 -3.15
CA ALA A 24 1.94 15.98 -1.87
C ALA A 24 1.59 17.05 -0.84
N GLY A 25 1.54 18.33 -1.24
CA GLY A 25 1.10 19.42 -0.36
C GLY A 25 -0.33 19.24 0.14
N GLN A 26 -1.26 18.87 -0.76
CA GLN A 26 -2.64 18.61 -0.37
C GLN A 26 -2.78 17.37 0.53
N VAL A 27 -1.93 16.34 0.35
CA VAL A 27 -1.93 15.18 1.23
C VAL A 27 -1.39 15.54 2.61
N ASN A 28 -0.38 16.40 2.73
CA ASN A 28 0.07 16.93 4.02
C ASN A 28 -1.06 17.69 4.75
N ASP A 29 -1.75 18.59 4.05
CA ASP A 29 -2.90 19.30 4.62
C ASP A 29 -4.01 18.31 5.03
N LEU A 30 -4.27 17.28 4.23
CA LEU A 30 -5.24 16.23 4.53
C LEU A 30 -4.87 15.44 5.80
N VAL A 31 -3.60 15.12 5.98
CA VAL A 31 -3.08 14.45 7.18
C VAL A 31 -3.34 15.29 8.43
N ASP A 32 -3.14 16.60 8.35
CA ASP A 32 -3.42 17.48 9.49
C ASP A 32 -4.91 17.58 9.79
N LEU A 33 -5.77 17.57 8.76
CA LEU A 33 -7.22 17.50 8.93
C LEU A 33 -7.66 16.14 9.51
N LEU A 34 -7.05 15.03 9.10
CA LEU A 34 -7.33 13.71 9.66
C LEU A 34 -6.97 13.60 11.15
N LYS A 35 -5.93 14.32 11.60
CA LYS A 35 -5.59 14.39 13.03
C LYS A 35 -6.63 15.21 13.82
N ASN A 36 -7.18 16.25 13.22
CA ASN A 36 -8.14 17.17 13.84
C ASN A 36 -9.28 17.48 12.86
N PRO A 37 -10.22 16.55 12.64
CA PRO A 37 -11.23 16.67 11.61
C PRO A 37 -12.24 17.79 11.94
N PRO A 38 -12.57 18.64 10.96
CA PRO A 38 -13.70 19.55 11.07
C PRO A 38 -15.01 18.76 11.20
N ALA A 39 -15.96 19.32 11.92
CA ALA A 39 -17.24 18.67 12.15
C ALA A 39 -17.96 18.34 10.81
N GLY A 40 -18.35 17.09 10.65
CA GLY A 40 -19.09 16.61 9.48
C GLY A 40 -18.23 16.27 8.26
N GLU A 41 -16.88 16.31 8.37
CA GLU A 41 -15.96 16.00 7.27
C GLU A 41 -15.35 14.60 7.35
N ASP A 42 -15.63 13.83 8.37
CA ASP A 42 -15.00 12.55 8.69
C ASP A 42 -14.94 11.61 7.47
N ASP A 43 -16.09 11.32 6.86
CA ASP A 43 -16.18 10.42 5.70
C ASP A 43 -15.48 10.99 4.47
N SER A 44 -15.56 12.30 4.25
CA SER A 44 -14.91 12.99 3.14
C SER A 44 -13.39 12.89 3.23
N LEU A 45 -12.82 13.07 4.43
CA LEU A 45 -11.38 13.00 4.67
C LEU A 45 -10.85 11.58 4.43
N VAL A 46 -11.56 10.56 4.92
CA VAL A 46 -11.20 9.16 4.71
C VAL A 46 -11.27 8.79 3.23
N ALA A 47 -12.33 9.21 2.53
CA ALA A 47 -12.48 8.99 1.09
C ALA A 47 -11.36 9.67 0.28
N LEU A 48 -10.99 10.91 0.63
CA LEU A 48 -9.87 11.60 -0.03
C LEU A 48 -8.55 10.84 0.12
N LEU A 49 -8.22 10.36 1.32
CA LEU A 49 -6.99 9.60 1.55
C LEU A 49 -7.01 8.25 0.83
N THR A 50 -8.16 7.57 0.81
CA THR A 50 -8.31 6.25 0.21
C THR A 50 -8.27 6.32 -1.31
N ASP A 51 -9.08 7.21 -1.90
CA ASP A 51 -9.43 7.15 -3.31
C ASP A 51 -8.74 8.22 -4.17
N ARG A 52 -8.20 9.27 -3.55
CA ARG A 52 -7.64 10.41 -4.27
C ARG A 52 -6.13 10.57 -4.15
N VAL A 53 -5.46 9.64 -3.48
CA VAL A 53 -3.99 9.55 -3.45
C VAL A 53 -3.59 8.26 -4.16
N PRO A 54 -2.98 8.34 -5.35
CA PRO A 54 -2.53 7.16 -6.10
C PRO A 54 -1.55 6.30 -5.28
N PRO A 55 -1.55 4.97 -5.48
CA PRO A 55 -0.66 4.06 -4.74
C PRO A 55 0.74 3.96 -5.36
N GLY A 56 1.12 4.88 -6.25
CA GLY A 56 2.33 4.85 -7.07
C GLY A 56 3.60 5.29 -6.34
N VAL A 57 4.55 5.82 -7.08
CA VAL A 57 5.88 6.25 -6.60
C VAL A 57 6.03 7.78 -6.58
N ASP A 58 4.93 8.49 -6.56
CA ASP A 58 4.91 9.94 -6.46
C ASP A 58 5.03 10.41 -5.00
N GLU A 59 5.38 11.68 -4.81
CA GLU A 59 5.58 12.27 -3.48
C GLU A 59 4.32 12.20 -2.60
N ALA A 60 3.12 12.30 -3.20
CA ALA A 60 1.86 12.20 -2.45
C ALA A 60 1.67 10.80 -1.87
N ALA A 61 2.05 9.77 -2.60
CA ALA A 61 2.02 8.39 -2.14
C ALA A 61 2.98 8.15 -0.96
N TYR A 62 4.17 8.73 -0.99
CA TYR A 62 5.12 8.66 0.14
C TYR A 62 4.55 9.31 1.40
N VAL A 63 3.91 10.49 1.29
CA VAL A 63 3.27 11.16 2.43
C VAL A 63 2.16 10.31 3.01
N LYS A 64 1.28 9.75 2.15
CA LYS A 64 0.21 8.84 2.58
C LYS A 64 0.78 7.62 3.31
N ALA A 65 1.78 6.95 2.74
CA ALA A 65 2.37 5.75 3.34
C ALA A 65 3.05 6.03 4.68
N ALA A 66 3.79 7.13 4.80
CA ALA A 66 4.42 7.54 6.05
C ALA A 66 3.37 7.78 7.16
N PHE A 67 2.28 8.46 6.83
CA PHE A 67 1.18 8.69 7.76
C PHE A 67 0.49 7.37 8.18
N LEU A 68 0.16 6.50 7.21
CA LEU A 68 -0.46 5.21 7.50
C LEU A 68 0.45 4.31 8.36
N ALA A 69 1.76 4.29 8.09
CA ALA A 69 2.74 3.58 8.91
C ALA A 69 2.75 4.10 10.35
N ALA A 70 2.73 5.42 10.55
CA ALA A 70 2.67 6.03 11.88
C ALA A 70 1.35 5.69 12.61
N VAL A 71 0.21 5.67 11.90
CA VAL A 71 -1.07 5.23 12.49
C VAL A 71 -1.03 3.76 12.88
N ALA A 72 -0.53 2.89 12.01
CA ALA A 72 -0.43 1.45 12.26
C ALA A 72 0.47 1.14 13.48
N LYS A 73 1.57 1.88 13.63
CA LYS A 73 2.49 1.78 14.79
C LYS A 73 1.94 2.44 16.06
N GLY A 74 0.84 3.20 15.98
CA GLY A 74 0.28 3.95 17.10
C GLY A 74 1.02 5.25 17.43
N GLU A 75 1.91 5.70 16.54
CA GLU A 75 2.68 6.94 16.65
C GLU A 75 1.88 8.17 16.21
N ALA A 76 0.87 7.97 15.37
CA ALA A 76 -0.08 8.99 14.96
C ALA A 76 -1.51 8.55 15.24
N ARG A 77 -2.41 9.51 15.41
CA ARG A 77 -3.85 9.25 15.58
C ARG A 77 -4.64 10.02 14.54
N CYS A 78 -5.70 9.37 14.04
CA CYS A 78 -6.75 10.05 13.31
C CYS A 78 -7.82 10.45 14.31
N GLY A 79 -8.18 11.73 14.34
CA GLY A 79 -9.30 12.21 15.13
C GLY A 79 -10.63 11.62 14.63
N GLY A 80 -11.68 11.77 15.41
CA GLY A 80 -13.03 11.36 15.08
C GLY A 80 -13.89 11.46 16.32
N LYS A 81 -15.19 11.75 16.13
CA LYS A 81 -16.11 11.96 17.24
C LYS A 81 -16.36 10.67 18.03
N ASP A 82 -16.47 9.56 17.32
CA ASP A 82 -16.87 8.26 17.89
C ASP A 82 -15.71 7.23 17.88
N GLY A 83 -14.49 7.68 17.66
CA GLY A 83 -13.28 6.85 17.58
C GLY A 83 -12.33 7.31 16.48
N PRO A 84 -11.23 6.61 16.24
CA PRO A 84 -10.30 6.99 15.19
C PRO A 84 -10.92 6.79 13.81
N LEU A 85 -10.80 7.78 12.92
CA LEU A 85 -11.29 7.69 11.53
C LEU A 85 -10.62 6.56 10.74
N ILE A 86 -9.37 6.28 11.07
CA ILE A 86 -8.59 5.18 10.50
C ILE A 86 -8.00 4.40 11.67
N SER A 87 -8.46 3.16 11.87
CA SER A 87 -7.89 2.25 12.87
C SER A 87 -6.50 1.77 12.43
N LYS A 88 -5.72 1.23 13.36
CA LYS A 88 -4.42 0.60 13.04
C LYS A 88 -4.57 -0.49 11.98
N GLN A 89 -5.56 -1.36 12.12
CA GLN A 89 -5.83 -2.41 11.15
C GLN A 89 -6.14 -1.82 9.77
N ARG A 90 -7.02 -0.80 9.71
CA ARG A 90 -7.33 -0.13 8.43
C ARG A 90 -6.11 0.54 7.81
N ALA A 91 -5.23 1.12 8.61
CA ALA A 91 -3.98 1.69 8.13
C ALA A 91 -3.06 0.64 7.51
N VAL A 92 -2.96 -0.55 8.11
CA VAL A 92 -2.21 -1.70 7.55
C VAL A 92 -2.81 -2.16 6.23
N GLU A 93 -4.13 -2.30 6.14
CA GLU A 93 -4.80 -2.66 4.88
C GLU A 93 -4.53 -1.65 3.76
N LEU A 94 -4.61 -0.36 4.07
CA LEU A 94 -4.31 0.71 3.11
C LEU A 94 -2.83 0.72 2.70
N LEU A 95 -1.90 0.43 3.61
CA LEU A 95 -0.48 0.22 3.28
C LEU A 95 -0.29 -0.93 2.30
N GLY A 96 -1.04 -2.03 2.47
CA GLY A 96 -1.01 -3.17 1.57
C GLY A 96 -1.43 -2.85 0.13
N THR A 97 -2.21 -1.79 -0.08
CA THR A 97 -2.60 -1.33 -1.42
C THR A 97 -1.55 -0.50 -2.14
N MET A 98 -0.48 -0.08 -1.44
CA MET A 98 0.57 0.77 -2.01
C MET A 98 1.55 -0.08 -2.84
N LEU A 99 2.08 0.47 -3.94
CA LEU A 99 2.85 -0.29 -4.94
C LEU A 99 4.30 0.18 -5.08
N GLY A 100 4.71 1.18 -4.33
CA GLY A 100 6.04 1.82 -4.50
C GLY A 100 7.19 1.19 -3.72
N GLY A 101 6.98 0.11 -2.98
CA GLY A 101 8.00 -0.56 -2.16
C GLY A 101 8.22 0.06 -0.78
N TYR A 102 7.95 1.32 -0.58
CA TYR A 102 8.09 2.07 0.68
C TYR A 102 7.14 1.58 1.79
N ASN A 103 6.13 0.80 1.44
CA ASN A 103 5.19 0.17 2.37
C ASN A 103 5.71 -1.18 2.92
N ILE A 104 6.69 -1.80 2.27
CA ILE A 104 7.17 -3.15 2.61
C ILE A 104 7.81 -3.17 3.99
N GLN A 105 8.79 -2.31 4.23
CA GLN A 105 9.48 -2.28 5.52
C GLN A 105 8.54 -1.97 6.70
N PRO A 106 7.62 -0.99 6.62
CA PRO A 106 6.62 -0.78 7.67
C PRO A 106 5.75 -2.01 7.96
N LEU A 107 5.35 -2.77 6.93
CA LEU A 107 4.57 -4.00 7.11
C LEU A 107 5.41 -5.12 7.76
N ILE A 108 6.69 -5.26 7.39
CA ILE A 108 7.62 -6.23 8.01
C ILE A 108 7.86 -5.87 9.48
N ASP A 109 8.07 -4.60 9.80
CA ASP A 109 8.25 -4.12 11.18
C ASP A 109 7.06 -4.49 12.08
N LEU A 110 5.85 -4.48 11.53
CA LEU A 110 4.61 -4.78 12.24
C LEU A 110 4.35 -6.28 12.46
N LEU A 111 5.12 -7.20 11.88
CA LEU A 111 4.89 -8.65 12.00
C LEU A 111 4.97 -9.16 13.45
N ASP A 112 5.69 -8.45 14.32
CA ASP A 112 5.80 -8.77 15.76
C ASP A 112 4.72 -8.08 16.61
N ASP A 113 3.91 -7.19 16.03
CA ASP A 113 2.84 -6.49 16.76
C ASP A 113 1.67 -7.43 17.04
N ALA A 114 1.25 -7.50 18.31
CA ALA A 114 0.20 -8.41 18.75
C ALA A 114 -1.19 -8.04 18.22
N GLU A 115 -1.43 -6.76 17.87
CA GLU A 115 -2.73 -6.26 17.40
C GLU A 115 -2.86 -6.36 15.87
N VAL A 116 -1.82 -5.99 15.13
CA VAL A 116 -1.87 -5.84 13.67
C VAL A 116 -0.91 -6.73 12.90
N GLY A 117 -0.07 -7.53 13.57
CA GLY A 117 0.92 -8.39 12.90
C GLY A 117 0.29 -9.39 11.93
N GLY A 118 -0.85 -9.97 12.31
CA GLY A 118 -1.61 -10.85 11.41
C GLY A 118 -2.13 -10.12 10.16
N ALA A 119 -2.65 -8.89 10.33
CA ALA A 119 -3.10 -8.07 9.20
C ALA A 119 -1.93 -7.68 8.28
N ALA A 120 -0.77 -7.33 8.84
CA ALA A 120 0.43 -7.04 8.08
C ALA A 120 0.90 -8.25 7.27
N ALA A 121 0.86 -9.45 7.86
CA ALA A 121 1.17 -10.69 7.16
C ALA A 121 0.24 -10.94 5.98
N GLU A 122 -1.07 -10.73 6.13
CA GLU A 122 -2.02 -10.89 5.03
C GLU A 122 -1.70 -9.94 3.86
N GLN A 123 -1.25 -8.71 4.13
CA GLN A 123 -0.85 -7.80 3.06
C GLN A 123 0.44 -8.25 2.37
N LEU A 124 1.43 -8.74 3.13
CA LEU A 124 2.71 -9.21 2.58
C LEU A 124 2.58 -10.50 1.76
N LYS A 125 1.63 -11.38 2.06
CA LYS A 125 1.37 -12.58 1.26
C LYS A 125 1.08 -12.28 -0.21
N PHE A 126 0.47 -11.13 -0.49
CA PHE A 126 0.05 -10.71 -1.83
C PHE A 126 0.91 -9.59 -2.43
N THR A 127 2.04 -9.25 -1.80
CA THR A 127 2.91 -8.21 -2.35
C THR A 127 3.52 -8.61 -3.68
N LEU A 128 3.57 -7.68 -4.63
CA LEU A 128 4.31 -7.84 -5.88
C LEU A 128 5.84 -7.76 -5.69
N LEU A 129 6.28 -7.24 -4.53
CA LEU A 129 7.69 -7.02 -4.17
C LEU A 129 8.22 -8.13 -3.24
N MET A 130 7.80 -9.36 -3.48
CA MET A 130 8.17 -10.53 -2.69
C MET A 130 9.70 -10.71 -2.62
N PHE A 131 10.42 -10.50 -3.71
CA PHE A 131 11.86 -10.67 -3.73
C PHE A 131 12.59 -9.62 -2.89
N ASP A 132 12.10 -8.39 -2.89
CA ASP A 132 12.65 -7.31 -2.06
C ASP A 132 12.42 -7.55 -0.57
N ALA A 133 11.26 -8.15 -0.21
CA ALA A 133 10.88 -8.46 1.16
C ALA A 133 11.45 -9.78 1.70
N PHE A 134 11.94 -10.67 0.83
CA PHE A 134 12.23 -12.07 1.17
C PHE A 134 13.22 -12.23 2.32
N HIS A 135 14.34 -11.53 2.29
CA HIS A 135 15.38 -11.70 3.29
C HIS A 135 14.94 -11.25 4.68
N ASP A 136 14.23 -10.12 4.77
CA ASP A 136 13.77 -9.56 6.03
C ASP A 136 12.65 -10.42 6.64
N VAL A 137 11.72 -10.92 5.80
CA VAL A 137 10.68 -11.85 6.23
C VAL A 137 11.30 -13.18 6.68
N LYS A 138 12.31 -13.68 5.95
CA LYS A 138 13.02 -14.91 6.31
C LYS A 138 13.75 -14.78 7.64
N GLU A 139 14.41 -13.66 7.90
CA GLU A 139 15.08 -13.41 9.18
C GLU A 139 14.10 -13.50 10.35
N LYS A 140 12.94 -12.86 10.25
CA LYS A 140 11.88 -12.96 11.26
C LYS A 140 11.32 -14.38 11.40
N ALA A 141 11.15 -15.10 10.30
CA ALA A 141 10.67 -16.49 10.32
C ALA A 141 11.67 -17.42 11.02
N ASP A 142 12.98 -17.26 10.75
CA ASP A 142 14.05 -18.01 11.39
C ASP A 142 14.13 -17.68 12.91
N ALA A 143 13.77 -16.46 13.30
CA ALA A 143 13.65 -16.05 14.71
C ALA A 143 12.36 -16.58 15.39
N GLY A 144 11.51 -17.31 14.66
CA GLY A 144 10.31 -17.96 15.21
C GLY A 144 9.03 -17.15 15.08
N ASN A 145 9.01 -16.04 14.32
CA ASN A 145 7.80 -15.28 14.08
C ASN A 145 6.82 -16.08 13.20
N ALA A 146 5.66 -16.45 13.76
CA ALA A 146 4.66 -17.27 13.08
C ALA A 146 4.02 -16.57 11.86
N ASN A 147 3.85 -15.25 11.91
CA ASN A 147 3.35 -14.45 10.80
C ASN A 147 4.30 -14.51 9.60
N ALA A 148 5.60 -14.35 9.86
CA ALA A 148 6.64 -14.43 8.83
C ALA A 148 6.73 -15.85 8.23
N GLN A 149 6.62 -16.89 9.04
CA GLN A 149 6.57 -18.27 8.55
C GLN A 149 5.36 -18.51 7.63
N ALA A 150 4.19 -17.98 8.01
CA ALA A 150 2.98 -18.08 7.18
C ALA A 150 3.10 -17.32 5.84
N ILE A 151 3.83 -16.19 5.80
CA ILE A 151 4.13 -15.47 4.56
C ILE A 151 5.01 -16.33 3.64
N LEU A 152 6.12 -16.85 4.15
CA LEU A 152 7.03 -17.68 3.35
C LEU A 152 6.33 -18.93 2.80
N GLN A 153 5.48 -19.56 3.61
CA GLN A 153 4.68 -20.71 3.16
C GLN A 153 3.71 -20.29 2.04
N SER A 154 3.00 -19.17 2.20
CA SER A 154 2.09 -18.65 1.17
C SER A 154 2.81 -18.36 -0.15
N TRP A 155 4.01 -17.80 -0.11
CA TRP A 155 4.80 -17.55 -1.30
C TRP A 155 5.27 -18.85 -1.95
N ALA A 156 5.70 -19.85 -1.14
CA ALA A 156 6.13 -21.15 -1.66
C ALA A 156 4.98 -21.94 -2.31
N ASP A 157 3.76 -21.76 -1.81
CA ASP A 157 2.56 -22.44 -2.33
C ASP A 157 1.92 -21.71 -3.52
N ALA A 158 2.44 -20.53 -3.89
CA ALA A 158 1.89 -19.75 -5.00
C ALA A 158 1.92 -20.54 -6.31
N GLU A 159 0.83 -20.47 -7.10
CA GLU A 159 0.64 -21.25 -8.33
C GLU A 159 1.81 -21.11 -9.31
N TRP A 160 2.39 -19.93 -9.41
CA TRP A 160 3.54 -19.63 -10.29
C TRP A 160 4.82 -20.35 -9.90
N PHE A 161 4.98 -20.80 -8.64
CA PHE A 161 6.07 -21.67 -8.22
C PHE A 161 5.72 -23.15 -8.35
N THR A 162 4.46 -23.51 -8.04
CA THR A 162 4.03 -24.91 -7.98
C THR A 162 3.57 -25.42 -9.33
N ARG A 163 3.04 -24.54 -10.20
CA ARG A 163 2.66 -24.90 -11.54
C ARG A 163 3.88 -25.13 -12.41
N LYS A 164 4.12 -26.38 -12.78
CA LYS A 164 5.09 -26.68 -13.82
C LYS A 164 4.56 -26.13 -15.14
N ALA A 165 5.27 -25.19 -15.74
CA ALA A 165 5.02 -24.83 -17.12
C ALA A 165 5.21 -26.11 -17.97
N ASP A 166 4.32 -26.32 -18.94
CA ASP A 166 4.57 -27.30 -20.01
C ASP A 166 5.76 -26.78 -20.84
N VAL A 167 6.96 -27.09 -20.35
CA VAL A 167 8.18 -26.80 -21.08
C VAL A 167 8.30 -27.88 -22.14
N PRO A 168 8.29 -27.55 -23.44
CA PRO A 168 8.48 -28.55 -24.50
C PRO A 168 9.83 -29.24 -24.29
N ASP A 169 9.89 -30.55 -24.52
CA ASP A 169 11.08 -31.38 -24.38
C ASP A 169 12.27 -30.87 -25.24
N GLU A 170 11.95 -30.12 -26.31
CA GLU A 170 12.94 -29.44 -27.13
C GLU A 170 12.63 -27.93 -27.26
N ILE A 171 13.52 -27.08 -26.79
CA ILE A 171 13.48 -25.64 -27.07
C ILE A 171 14.20 -25.40 -28.40
N LYS A 172 13.45 -25.17 -29.48
CA LYS A 172 14.02 -24.72 -30.75
C LYS A 172 14.39 -23.24 -30.64
N LEU A 173 15.68 -22.96 -30.50
CA LEU A 173 16.21 -21.61 -30.63
C LEU A 173 16.10 -21.14 -32.08
N THR A 174 15.24 -20.17 -32.34
CA THR A 174 15.22 -19.49 -33.63
C THR A 174 16.37 -18.47 -33.66
N VAL A 175 17.43 -18.79 -34.37
CA VAL A 175 18.54 -17.85 -34.58
C VAL A 175 18.15 -16.93 -35.72
N PHE A 176 17.93 -15.65 -35.40
CA PHE A 176 17.77 -14.62 -36.41
C PHE A 176 19.14 -14.27 -37.01
N LYS A 177 19.37 -14.61 -38.24
CA LYS A 177 20.55 -14.16 -38.96
C LYS A 177 20.28 -12.75 -39.46
N VAL A 178 20.88 -11.73 -38.86
CA VAL A 178 20.89 -10.37 -39.41
C VAL A 178 21.88 -10.36 -40.57
N THR A 179 21.37 -10.45 -41.77
CA THR A 179 22.16 -10.16 -42.95
C THR A 179 22.16 -8.65 -43.09
N GLY A 180 23.21 -7.98 -42.63
CA GLY A 180 23.47 -6.59 -43.01
C GLY A 180 24.02 -6.57 -44.44
N GLU A 181 23.36 -5.80 -45.31
CA GLU A 181 24.01 -5.15 -46.45
C GLU A 181 24.39 -3.73 -46.03
#